data_65e5504fd1ef0b3d59c983cbb6b7f200
#
_entry.id   65e5504fd1ef0b3d59c983cbb6b7f200
#
_cell.length_a   1.000
_cell.length_b   1.000
_cell.length_c   1.000
_cell.angle_alpha   90.00
_cell.angle_beta   90.00
_cell.angle_gamma   90.00
#
_symmetry.space_group_name_H-M   'P 1'
#
loop_
_entity.id
_entity.type
_entity.pdbx_description
1 polymer ?
#
loop_
_entity_poly.entity_id
_entity_poly.type
_entity_poly.pdbx_seq_one_letter_code
_entity_poly.pdbx_strand_id
1 'polypeptide(L)'
;EPYRRQRQMCIRDRRLAPHVPHLFKAVYTGTQADIKRALKAEEMGQLLDTKCTRKQSELLQKTHHLFVLMFLLRGLPFVDLAYIQKKDLNGNILTYHRRKTGRQITITVTKDAMNIIREYMDTTTESPYLFPILSAEGGEDTIYREYQQALRIFNYQLTKLGELLGLTTELTSYTARHTWATLAYYLEVHPGIIREAMGHSSIKVTETYLKPFNIKKLDETNLSIIGYAKRSFEG
;
A
#
# COMPACT_ATOMS: atom_id res chain seq x y z
N GLU A 1 7.79 -13.08 8.52
CA GLU A 1 8.48 -13.71 9.66
C GLU A 1 7.59 -13.99 10.88
N PRO A 2 6.63 -13.14 11.31
CA PRO A 2 5.74 -13.47 12.42
C PRO A 2 4.94 -14.76 12.18
N TYR A 3 4.45 -14.95 10.97
CA TYR A 3 3.70 -16.15 10.57
C TYR A 3 4.54 -17.44 10.63
N ARG A 4 5.84 -17.34 10.39
CA ARG A 4 6.78 -18.44 10.45
C ARG A 4 7.07 -18.85 11.90
N ARG A 5 7.28 -17.87 12.79
CA ARG A 5 7.45 -18.11 14.23
C ARG A 5 6.18 -18.69 14.84
N GLN A 6 5.02 -18.19 14.47
CA GLN A 6 3.73 -18.68 14.97
C GLN A 6 3.45 -20.12 14.51
N ARG A 7 3.75 -20.50 13.26
CA ARG A 7 3.66 -21.89 12.79
C ARG A 7 4.67 -22.80 13.50
N GLN A 8 5.90 -22.36 13.70
CA GLN A 8 6.90 -23.13 14.44
C GLN A 8 6.49 -23.34 15.92
N MET A 9 5.93 -22.31 16.57
CA MET A 9 5.37 -22.43 17.92
C MET A 9 4.22 -23.43 17.95
N CYS A 10 3.23 -23.32 17.07
CA CYS A 10 2.09 -24.24 17.02
C CYS A 10 2.47 -25.70 16.79
N ILE A 11 3.49 -25.98 15.96
CA ILE A 11 4.00 -27.33 15.73
C ILE A 11 4.74 -27.84 16.97
N ARG A 12 5.53 -26.99 17.61
CA ARG A 12 6.31 -27.34 18.82
C ARG A 12 5.44 -27.55 20.04
N ASP A 13 4.45 -26.67 20.26
CA ASP A 13 3.57 -26.74 21.44
C ASP A 13 2.59 -27.92 21.39
N ARG A 14 2.23 -28.38 20.19
CA ARG A 14 1.32 -29.55 20.03
C ARG A 14 2.02 -30.89 20.05
N ARG A 15 3.35 -30.95 20.21
CA ARG A 15 4.17 -32.18 20.17
C ARG A 15 3.85 -33.11 18.99
N LEU A 16 3.37 -32.57 17.88
CA LEU A 16 2.87 -33.32 16.73
C LEU A 16 3.99 -33.81 15.80
N ALA A 17 5.23 -33.33 15.98
CA ALA A 17 6.37 -33.80 15.22
C ALA A 17 7.68 -33.61 16.01
N PRO A 18 8.66 -34.50 15.87
CA PRO A 18 9.99 -34.31 16.43
C PRO A 18 10.64 -33.06 15.84
N HIS A 19 11.47 -32.38 16.63
CA HIS A 19 12.23 -31.23 16.19
C HIS A 19 13.23 -31.67 15.10
N VAL A 20 12.96 -31.30 13.85
CA VAL A 20 13.89 -31.48 12.74
C VAL A 20 14.67 -30.18 12.57
N PRO A 21 15.98 -30.15 12.87
CA PRO A 21 16.81 -28.98 12.62
C PRO A 21 16.75 -28.60 11.15
N HIS A 22 16.52 -27.33 10.88
CA HIS A 22 16.50 -26.80 9.51
C HIS A 22 15.38 -27.33 8.59
N LEU A 23 14.27 -27.84 9.11
CA LEU A 23 13.13 -28.36 8.34
C LEU A 23 12.70 -27.42 7.17
N PHE A 24 12.90 -26.12 7.30
CA PHE A 24 12.57 -25.12 6.29
C PHE A 24 13.79 -24.49 5.59
N LYS A 25 15.00 -25.06 5.77
CA LYS A 25 16.22 -24.49 5.16
C LYS A 25 16.20 -24.53 3.64
N ALA A 26 15.56 -25.57 3.08
CA ALA A 26 15.41 -25.75 1.63
C ALA A 26 14.11 -25.13 1.07
N VAL A 27 13.22 -24.59 1.93
CA VAL A 27 12.01 -23.92 1.46
C VAL A 27 12.39 -22.52 1.03
N TYR A 28 12.29 -22.27 -0.27
CA TYR A 28 12.45 -20.93 -0.82
C TYR A 28 11.43 -19.99 -0.18
N THR A 29 11.92 -19.04 0.60
CA THR A 29 11.10 -18.04 1.31
C THR A 29 11.31 -16.63 0.73
N GLY A 30 12.03 -16.54 -0.38
CA GLY A 30 12.17 -15.33 -1.14
C GLY A 30 10.84 -15.01 -1.82
N THR A 31 10.35 -13.82 -1.63
CA THR A 31 9.38 -13.23 -2.55
C THR A 31 10.08 -13.11 -3.89
N GLN A 32 9.57 -13.78 -4.93
CA GLN A 32 10.01 -13.48 -6.28
C GLN A 32 9.71 -12.00 -6.52
N ALA A 33 10.78 -11.20 -6.58
CA ALA A 33 10.68 -9.75 -6.80
C ALA A 33 10.22 -9.40 -8.24
N ASP A 34 9.94 -10.41 -9.06
CA ASP A 34 9.76 -10.27 -10.51
C ASP A 34 8.34 -9.93 -10.96
N ILE A 35 7.35 -9.98 -10.08
CA ILE A 35 6.01 -9.54 -10.45
C ILE A 35 5.94 -8.03 -10.33
N LYS A 36 5.98 -7.35 -11.46
CA LYS A 36 5.79 -5.89 -11.56
C LYS A 36 4.36 -5.53 -11.16
N ARG A 37 4.15 -5.22 -9.88
CA ARG A 37 2.84 -4.84 -9.32
C ARG A 37 2.61 -3.34 -9.30
N ALA A 38 3.60 -2.53 -9.66
CA ALA A 38 3.48 -1.09 -9.71
C ALA A 38 3.01 -0.65 -11.09
N LEU A 39 2.05 0.25 -11.14
CA LEU A 39 1.63 0.97 -12.33
C LEU A 39 2.76 1.86 -12.83
N LYS A 40 2.77 2.11 -14.14
CA LYS A 40 3.54 3.21 -14.72
C LYS A 40 2.94 4.55 -14.30
N ALA A 41 3.72 5.64 -14.40
CA ALA A 41 3.24 6.97 -14.05
C ALA A 41 2.02 7.37 -14.89
N GLU A 42 2.03 7.03 -16.19
CA GLU A 42 0.95 7.31 -17.14
C GLU A 42 -0.34 6.55 -16.76
N GLU A 43 -0.23 5.26 -16.39
CA GLU A 43 -1.37 4.44 -15.96
C GLU A 43 -1.98 4.98 -14.65
N MET A 44 -1.13 5.42 -13.71
CA MET A 44 -1.62 6.05 -12.47
C MET A 44 -2.23 7.43 -12.75
N GLY A 45 -1.63 8.21 -13.64
CA GLY A 45 -2.17 9.48 -14.13
C GLY A 45 -3.56 9.31 -14.76
N GLN A 46 -3.75 8.28 -15.58
CA GLN A 46 -5.05 7.92 -16.15
C GLN A 46 -6.09 7.66 -15.04
N LEU A 47 -5.73 6.89 -14.01
CA LEU A 47 -6.63 6.63 -12.87
C LEU A 47 -6.96 7.90 -12.07
N LEU A 48 -6.01 8.83 -11.92
CA LEU A 48 -6.22 10.09 -11.22
C LEU A 48 -7.13 11.04 -12.00
N ASP A 49 -7.07 11.04 -13.35
CA ASP A 49 -7.84 11.93 -14.23
C ASP A 49 -9.17 11.32 -14.69
N THR A 50 -9.32 10.00 -14.58
CA THR A 50 -10.54 9.32 -15.03
C THR A 50 -11.75 9.76 -14.21
N LYS A 51 -12.66 10.47 -14.87
CA LYS A 51 -13.98 10.73 -14.31
C LYS A 51 -14.86 9.50 -14.52
N CYS A 52 -15.34 8.94 -13.41
CA CYS A 52 -16.30 7.85 -13.48
C CYS A 52 -17.54 8.27 -14.25
N THR A 53 -17.90 7.53 -15.29
CA THR A 53 -19.09 7.83 -16.09
C THR A 53 -20.32 7.23 -15.43
N ARG A 54 -21.50 7.84 -15.63
CA ARG A 54 -22.80 7.34 -15.16
C ARG A 54 -23.14 5.90 -15.64
N LYS A 55 -22.39 5.38 -16.61
CA LYS A 55 -22.54 4.00 -17.10
C LYS A 55 -21.87 2.94 -16.23
N GLN A 56 -21.00 3.34 -15.30
CA GLN A 56 -20.33 2.42 -14.40
C GLN A 56 -21.17 2.17 -13.15
N SER A 57 -21.11 0.96 -12.60
CA SER A 57 -21.81 0.66 -11.36
C SER A 57 -21.26 1.51 -10.22
N GLU A 58 -22.11 1.88 -9.27
CA GLU A 58 -21.73 2.64 -8.07
C GLU A 58 -20.58 1.96 -7.31
N LEU A 59 -20.63 0.63 -7.22
CA LEU A 59 -19.57 -0.16 -6.57
C LEU A 59 -18.22 -0.03 -7.29
N LEU A 60 -18.22 0.00 -8.62
CA LEU A 60 -16.99 0.18 -9.39
C LEU A 60 -16.42 1.59 -9.22
N GLN A 61 -17.28 2.61 -9.19
CA GLN A 61 -16.89 4.00 -8.94
C GLN A 61 -16.29 4.15 -7.53
N LYS A 62 -16.96 3.60 -6.51
CA LYS A 62 -16.44 3.57 -5.13
C LYS A 62 -15.09 2.88 -5.06
N THR A 63 -14.93 1.74 -5.74
CA THR A 63 -13.65 1.01 -5.77
C THR A 63 -12.55 1.84 -6.41
N HIS A 64 -12.82 2.50 -7.53
CA HIS A 64 -11.87 3.40 -8.19
C HIS A 64 -11.45 4.54 -7.26
N HIS A 65 -12.40 5.27 -6.68
CA HIS A 65 -12.11 6.40 -5.80
C HIS A 65 -11.35 5.96 -4.53
N LEU A 66 -11.70 4.82 -3.92
CA LEU A 66 -10.94 4.29 -2.79
C LEU A 66 -9.53 3.84 -3.17
N PHE A 67 -9.32 3.29 -4.38
CA PHE A 67 -7.98 2.96 -4.86
C PHE A 67 -7.12 4.22 -5.07
N VAL A 68 -7.69 5.26 -5.68
CA VAL A 68 -7.04 6.57 -5.82
C VAL A 68 -6.73 7.16 -4.43
N LEU A 69 -7.67 7.10 -3.49
CA LEU A 69 -7.45 7.56 -2.12
C LEU A 69 -6.29 6.84 -1.45
N MET A 70 -6.19 5.51 -1.61
CA MET A 70 -5.07 4.74 -1.07
C MET A 70 -3.72 5.24 -1.61
N PHE A 71 -3.66 5.60 -2.88
CA PHE A 71 -2.46 6.19 -3.48
C PHE A 71 -2.17 7.58 -2.92
N LEU A 72 -3.17 8.48 -2.88
CA LEU A 72 -3.04 9.85 -2.34
C LEU A 72 -2.63 9.87 -0.87
N LEU A 73 -2.97 8.85 -0.11
CA LEU A 73 -2.58 8.65 1.28
C LEU A 73 -1.28 7.83 1.42
N ARG A 74 -0.30 8.09 0.54
CA ARG A 74 1.06 7.51 0.57
C ARG A 74 1.08 5.98 0.48
N GLY A 75 0.21 5.42 -0.34
CA GLY A 75 0.12 3.97 -0.51
C GLY A 75 -0.48 3.28 0.73
N LEU A 76 -1.53 3.86 1.31
CA LEU A 76 -2.30 3.29 2.41
C LEU A 76 -2.78 1.88 2.04
N PRO A 77 -2.49 0.83 2.83
CA PRO A 77 -3.02 -0.51 2.55
C PRO A 77 -4.53 -0.59 2.80
N PHE A 78 -5.23 -1.44 2.05
CA PHE A 78 -6.67 -1.64 2.21
C PHE A 78 -7.06 -2.08 3.63
N VAL A 79 -6.22 -2.87 4.31
CA VAL A 79 -6.46 -3.23 5.71
C VAL A 79 -6.49 -2.00 6.63
N ASP A 80 -5.54 -1.08 6.46
CA ASP A 80 -5.52 0.13 7.28
C ASP A 80 -6.72 1.03 6.90
N LEU A 81 -7.04 1.18 5.60
CA LEU A 81 -8.22 1.93 5.13
C LEU A 81 -9.52 1.41 5.76
N ALA A 82 -9.71 0.08 5.82
CA ALA A 82 -10.92 -0.53 6.36
C ALA A 82 -11.09 -0.28 7.87
N TYR A 83 -9.99 -0.18 8.62
CA TYR A 83 -10.00 -0.04 10.07
C TYR A 83 -9.77 1.38 10.58
N ILE A 84 -9.51 2.38 9.72
CA ILE A 84 -9.43 3.80 10.11
C ILE A 84 -10.75 4.23 10.74
N GLN A 85 -10.66 4.92 11.88
CA GLN A 85 -11.81 5.42 12.62
C GLN A 85 -12.05 6.91 12.35
N LYS A 86 -13.28 7.37 12.57
CA LYS A 86 -13.67 8.78 12.42
C LYS A 86 -12.81 9.70 13.28
N LYS A 87 -12.48 9.26 14.51
CA LYS A 87 -11.60 10.00 15.45
C LYS A 87 -10.16 10.16 14.95
N ASP A 88 -9.70 9.33 14.02
CA ASP A 88 -8.35 9.39 13.45
C ASP A 88 -8.18 10.56 12.47
N LEU A 89 -9.31 11.12 11.99
CA LEU A 89 -9.33 12.30 11.12
C LEU A 89 -9.70 13.55 11.92
N ASN A 90 -8.77 14.48 12.05
CA ASN A 90 -8.99 15.78 12.71
C ASN A 90 -8.69 16.91 11.73
N GLY A 91 -9.72 17.59 11.25
CA GLY A 91 -9.60 18.57 10.18
C GLY A 91 -9.05 17.94 8.91
N ASN A 92 -7.85 18.33 8.51
CA ASN A 92 -7.15 17.77 7.37
C ASN A 92 -5.95 16.87 7.77
N ILE A 93 -5.87 16.47 9.03
CA ILE A 93 -4.80 15.60 9.54
C ILE A 93 -5.38 14.24 9.86
N LEU A 94 -4.85 13.21 9.20
CA LEU A 94 -5.18 11.82 9.45
C LEU A 94 -4.04 11.19 10.27
N THR A 95 -4.34 10.70 11.48
CA THR A 95 -3.38 10.02 12.35
C THR A 95 -3.91 8.66 12.74
N TYR A 96 -3.25 7.61 12.28
CA TYR A 96 -3.68 6.22 12.53
C TYR A 96 -2.50 5.31 12.85
N HIS A 97 -2.78 4.13 13.40
CA HIS A 97 -1.78 3.10 13.66
C HIS A 97 -1.85 1.98 12.61
N ARG A 98 -0.72 1.68 11.98
CA ARG A 98 -0.60 0.57 11.03
C ARG A 98 -0.99 -0.76 11.68
N ARG A 99 -2.00 -1.44 11.14
CA ARG A 99 -2.46 -2.74 11.67
C ARG A 99 -1.34 -3.80 11.71
N LYS A 100 -0.46 -3.81 10.71
CA LYS A 100 0.62 -4.79 10.61
C LYS A 100 1.79 -4.53 11.57
N THR A 101 2.11 -3.28 11.88
CA THR A 101 3.36 -2.91 12.57
C THR A 101 3.14 -2.11 13.85
N GLY A 102 1.91 -1.67 14.13
CA GLY A 102 1.57 -0.79 15.24
C GLY A 102 2.14 0.63 15.12
N ARG A 103 2.87 0.94 14.04
CA ARG A 103 3.51 2.24 13.88
C ARG A 103 2.48 3.31 13.60
N GLN A 104 2.57 4.43 14.32
CA GLN A 104 1.77 5.61 14.06
C GLN A 104 2.20 6.28 12.75
N ILE A 105 1.21 6.67 11.94
CA ILE A 105 1.37 7.42 10.70
C ILE A 105 0.50 8.67 10.79
N THR A 106 1.10 9.82 10.49
CA THR A 106 0.38 11.09 10.39
C THR A 106 0.51 11.63 8.96
N ILE A 107 -0.63 11.96 8.35
CA ILE A 107 -0.71 12.44 6.97
C ILE A 107 -1.52 13.73 6.95
N THR A 108 -0.98 14.80 6.36
CA THR A 108 -1.79 15.93 5.94
C THR A 108 -2.53 15.55 4.67
N VAL A 109 -3.85 15.46 4.77
CA VAL A 109 -4.73 15.03 3.69
C VAL A 109 -4.85 16.15 2.67
N THR A 110 -4.57 15.85 1.40
CA THR A 110 -4.72 16.80 0.30
C THR A 110 -6.19 17.11 0.02
N LYS A 111 -6.47 18.21 -0.69
CA LYS A 111 -7.85 18.60 -1.05
C LYS A 111 -8.56 17.49 -1.82
N ASP A 112 -7.88 16.86 -2.78
CA ASP A 112 -8.46 15.81 -3.60
C ASP A 112 -8.79 14.55 -2.79
N ALA A 113 -7.86 14.13 -1.91
CA ALA A 113 -8.11 13.02 -0.99
C ALA A 113 -9.27 13.35 -0.02
N MET A 114 -9.37 14.59 0.46
CA MET A 114 -10.46 15.01 1.34
C MET A 114 -11.82 15.00 0.63
N ASN A 115 -11.88 15.34 -0.66
CA ASN A 115 -13.11 15.25 -1.44
C ASN A 115 -13.60 13.79 -1.51
N ILE A 116 -12.70 12.84 -1.78
CA ILE A 116 -13.04 11.42 -1.79
C ILE A 116 -13.47 10.94 -0.39
N ILE A 117 -12.78 11.36 0.66
CA ILE A 117 -13.17 11.02 2.03
C ILE A 117 -14.59 11.48 2.31
N ARG A 118 -14.93 12.75 2.03
CA ARG A 118 -16.27 13.30 2.25
C ARG A 118 -17.35 12.60 1.45
N GLU A 119 -17.04 12.13 0.25
CA GLU A 119 -17.98 11.42 -0.62
C GLU A 119 -18.32 10.02 -0.09
N TYR A 120 -17.34 9.32 0.51
CA TYR A 120 -17.51 7.92 0.90
C TYR A 120 -17.44 7.67 2.42
N MET A 121 -17.26 8.71 3.24
CA MET A 121 -17.22 8.53 4.68
C MET A 121 -18.57 8.04 5.23
N ASP A 122 -18.49 7.23 6.27
CA ASP A 122 -19.66 6.79 7.00
C ASP A 122 -20.22 7.93 7.84
N THR A 123 -21.48 8.30 7.58
CA THR A 123 -22.18 9.37 8.28
C THR A 123 -23.01 8.89 9.48
N THR A 124 -23.12 7.57 9.68
CA THR A 124 -23.86 6.99 10.80
C THR A 124 -23.13 7.24 12.12
N THR A 125 -23.87 7.54 13.20
CA THR A 125 -23.27 7.79 14.51
C THR A 125 -22.81 6.51 15.21
N GLU A 126 -23.36 5.37 14.85
CA GLU A 126 -23.16 4.08 15.49
C GLU A 126 -21.83 3.43 15.07
N SER A 127 -21.39 3.66 13.83
CA SER A 127 -20.13 3.11 13.35
C SER A 127 -18.93 3.98 13.75
N PRO A 128 -17.89 3.42 14.37
CA PRO A 128 -16.67 4.14 14.68
C PRO A 128 -15.78 4.32 13.43
N TYR A 129 -15.98 3.53 12.38
CA TYR A 129 -15.13 3.49 11.18
C TYR A 129 -15.36 4.70 10.28
N LEU A 130 -14.29 5.17 9.66
CA LEU A 130 -14.35 6.30 8.73
C LEU A 130 -15.09 5.95 7.44
N PHE A 131 -14.97 4.72 6.98
CA PHE A 131 -15.63 4.22 5.76
C PHE A 131 -16.57 3.07 6.09
N PRO A 132 -17.72 2.95 5.40
CA PRO A 132 -18.66 1.85 5.59
C PRO A 132 -18.16 0.57 4.89
N ILE A 133 -17.03 0.05 5.39
CA ILE A 133 -16.40 -1.21 4.93
C ILE A 133 -16.64 -2.31 5.95
N LEU A 134 -16.61 -1.95 7.24
CA LEU A 134 -16.79 -2.84 8.36
C LEU A 134 -18.01 -2.39 9.15
N SER A 135 -18.78 -3.35 9.68
CA SER A 135 -19.86 -3.04 10.63
C SER A 135 -19.26 -2.76 12.02
N ALA A 136 -20.02 -2.01 12.83
CA ALA A 136 -19.68 -1.83 14.23
C ALA A 136 -20.13 -3.01 15.11
N GLU A 137 -20.89 -3.94 14.53
CA GLU A 137 -21.54 -5.02 15.23
C GLU A 137 -20.71 -6.30 15.19
N GLY A 138 -20.62 -7.00 16.31
CA GLY A 138 -19.98 -8.30 16.40
C GLY A 138 -18.59 -8.28 17.03
N GLY A 139 -18.07 -9.49 17.31
CA GLY A 139 -16.74 -9.69 17.86
C GLY A 139 -15.63 -9.58 16.80
N GLU A 140 -14.37 -9.59 17.23
CA GLU A 140 -13.21 -9.47 16.36
C GLU A 140 -13.21 -10.45 15.18
N ASP A 141 -13.67 -11.69 15.38
CA ASP A 141 -13.76 -12.71 14.33
C ASP A 141 -14.77 -12.34 13.24
N THR A 142 -15.89 -11.71 13.61
CA THR A 142 -16.92 -11.25 12.67
C THR A 142 -16.38 -10.10 11.84
N ILE A 143 -15.81 -9.09 12.48
CA ILE A 143 -15.18 -7.95 11.81
C ILE A 143 -14.05 -8.41 10.87
N TYR A 144 -13.26 -9.41 11.28
CA TYR A 144 -12.22 -9.97 10.43
C TYR A 144 -12.79 -10.69 9.19
N ARG A 145 -13.88 -11.41 9.31
CA ARG A 145 -14.56 -12.05 8.17
C ARG A 145 -15.13 -11.00 7.20
N GLU A 146 -15.75 -9.95 7.71
CA GLU A 146 -16.22 -8.82 6.91
C GLU A 146 -15.08 -8.17 6.13
N TYR A 147 -13.95 -7.89 6.79
CA TYR A 147 -12.75 -7.39 6.14
C TYR A 147 -12.29 -8.31 5.00
N GLN A 148 -12.25 -9.61 5.24
CA GLN A 148 -11.84 -10.59 4.21
C GLN A 148 -12.79 -10.59 3.02
N GLN A 149 -14.08 -10.50 3.26
CA GLN A 149 -15.08 -10.41 2.20
C GLN A 149 -14.95 -9.09 1.43
N ALA A 150 -14.85 -7.98 2.13
CA ALA A 150 -14.65 -6.66 1.53
C ALA A 150 -13.39 -6.62 0.64
N LEU A 151 -12.27 -7.20 1.11
CA LEU A 151 -11.03 -7.30 0.35
C LEU A 151 -11.20 -8.11 -0.94
N ARG A 152 -11.93 -9.24 -0.90
CA ARG A 152 -12.20 -10.06 -2.11
C ARG A 152 -13.02 -9.27 -3.12
N ILE A 153 -14.09 -8.61 -2.66
CA ILE A 153 -14.94 -7.78 -3.52
C ILE A 153 -14.13 -6.63 -4.11
N PHE A 154 -13.33 -5.94 -3.30
CA PHE A 154 -12.48 -4.85 -3.74
C PHE A 154 -11.50 -5.28 -4.82
N ASN A 155 -10.76 -6.38 -4.62
CA ASN A 155 -9.84 -6.90 -5.63
C ASN A 155 -10.55 -7.33 -6.93
N TYR A 156 -11.73 -7.97 -6.83
CA TYR A 156 -12.53 -8.35 -8.00
C TYR A 156 -12.96 -7.11 -8.81
N GLN A 157 -13.38 -6.05 -8.14
CA GLN A 157 -13.75 -4.80 -8.82
C GLN A 157 -12.52 -4.10 -9.41
N LEU A 158 -11.36 -4.17 -8.76
CA LEU A 158 -10.11 -3.65 -9.29
C LEU A 158 -9.68 -4.37 -10.56
N THR A 159 -9.82 -5.69 -10.66
CA THR A 159 -9.56 -6.43 -11.90
C THR A 159 -10.45 -5.90 -13.03
N LYS A 160 -11.75 -5.76 -12.78
CA LYS A 160 -12.68 -5.18 -13.77
C LYS A 160 -12.33 -3.75 -14.18
N LEU A 161 -11.90 -2.93 -13.21
CA LEU A 161 -11.46 -1.56 -13.48
C LEU A 161 -10.23 -1.55 -14.38
N GLY A 162 -9.25 -2.42 -14.12
CA GLY A 162 -8.05 -2.56 -14.93
C GLY A 162 -8.36 -2.96 -16.37
N GLU A 163 -9.26 -3.95 -16.55
CA GLU A 163 -9.73 -4.37 -17.87
C GLU A 163 -10.45 -3.25 -18.62
N LEU A 164 -11.35 -2.53 -17.93
CA LEU A 164 -12.11 -1.41 -18.52
C LEU A 164 -11.20 -0.27 -18.99
N LEU A 165 -10.12 0.00 -18.26
CA LEU A 165 -9.16 1.05 -18.57
C LEU A 165 -8.03 0.59 -19.49
N GLY A 166 -7.99 -0.70 -19.86
CA GLY A 166 -6.95 -1.27 -20.72
C GLY A 166 -5.56 -1.22 -20.09
N LEU A 167 -5.47 -1.32 -18.76
CA LEU A 167 -4.20 -1.28 -18.05
C LEU A 167 -3.38 -2.54 -18.32
N THR A 168 -2.07 -2.39 -18.45
CA THR A 168 -1.16 -3.53 -18.65
C THR A 168 -0.81 -4.24 -17.36
N THR A 169 -0.95 -3.55 -16.23
CA THR A 169 -0.68 -4.07 -14.89
C THR A 169 -1.98 -4.49 -14.21
N GLU A 170 -2.02 -5.71 -13.69
CA GLU A 170 -3.15 -6.18 -12.90
C GLU A 170 -3.33 -5.33 -11.63
N LEU A 171 -4.54 -4.79 -11.46
CA LEU A 171 -4.88 -4.01 -10.28
C LEU A 171 -5.26 -4.92 -9.11
N THR A 172 -4.61 -4.68 -8.00
CA THR A 172 -4.92 -5.29 -6.70
C THR A 172 -4.90 -4.23 -5.60
N SER A 173 -5.43 -4.53 -4.44
CA SER A 173 -5.38 -3.65 -3.26
C SER A 173 -3.95 -3.26 -2.84
N TYR A 174 -2.94 -3.98 -3.30
CA TYR A 174 -1.54 -3.68 -3.04
C TYR A 174 -0.89 -2.80 -4.11
N THR A 175 -1.49 -2.74 -5.30
CA THR A 175 -0.94 -2.00 -6.46
C THR A 175 -0.76 -0.52 -6.17
N ALA A 176 -1.71 0.14 -5.49
CA ALA A 176 -1.58 1.55 -5.10
C ALA A 176 -0.31 1.80 -4.27
N ARG A 177 -0.03 0.89 -3.31
CA ARG A 177 1.14 0.99 -2.45
C ARG A 177 2.45 0.74 -3.20
N HIS A 178 2.50 -0.27 -4.07
CA HIS A 178 3.66 -0.52 -4.92
C HIS A 178 3.94 0.65 -5.85
N THR A 179 2.88 1.20 -6.45
CA THR A 179 2.98 2.36 -7.35
C THR A 179 3.55 3.56 -6.63
N TRP A 180 3.01 3.92 -5.46
CA TRP A 180 3.51 5.06 -4.69
C TRP A 180 5.00 4.91 -4.34
N ALA A 181 5.41 3.73 -3.84
CA ALA A 181 6.81 3.48 -3.50
C ALA A 181 7.73 3.55 -4.73
N THR A 182 7.30 2.96 -5.84
CA THR A 182 8.08 2.90 -7.08
C THR A 182 8.23 4.29 -7.70
N LEU A 183 7.15 5.08 -7.74
CA LEU A 183 7.20 6.45 -8.27
C LEU A 183 8.05 7.36 -7.37
N ALA A 184 7.92 7.26 -6.05
CA ALA A 184 8.77 8.00 -5.11
C ALA A 184 10.25 7.67 -5.34
N TYR A 185 10.59 6.41 -5.58
CA TYR A 185 11.95 6.00 -5.88
C TYR A 185 12.46 6.58 -7.20
N TYR A 186 11.65 6.56 -8.27
CA TYR A 186 12.03 7.16 -9.55
C TYR A 186 12.17 8.69 -9.48
N LEU A 187 11.47 9.33 -8.57
CA LEU A 187 11.63 10.74 -8.22
C LEU A 187 12.84 10.98 -7.30
N GLU A 188 13.68 9.98 -7.07
CA GLU A 188 14.91 10.05 -6.27
C GLU A 188 14.66 10.43 -4.80
N VAL A 189 13.44 10.16 -4.30
CA VAL A 189 13.14 10.35 -2.87
C VAL A 189 13.99 9.38 -2.05
N HIS A 190 14.68 9.91 -1.03
CA HIS A 190 15.54 9.10 -0.18
C HIS A 190 14.79 7.90 0.42
N PRO A 191 15.34 6.66 0.34
CA PRO A 191 14.68 5.44 0.83
C PRO A 191 14.20 5.51 2.29
N GLY A 192 14.92 6.28 3.13
CA GLY A 192 14.50 6.55 4.51
C GLY A 192 13.19 7.31 4.60
N ILE A 193 12.95 8.30 3.73
CA ILE A 193 11.69 9.05 3.65
C ILE A 193 10.57 8.12 3.17
N ILE A 194 10.82 7.31 2.13
CA ILE A 194 9.86 6.32 1.64
C ILE A 194 9.47 5.35 2.76
N ARG A 195 10.47 4.82 3.49
CA ARG A 195 10.26 3.93 4.63
C ARG A 195 9.35 4.58 5.68
N GLU A 196 9.63 5.83 6.02
CA GLU A 196 8.90 6.56 7.05
C GLU A 196 7.48 6.87 6.61
N ALA A 197 7.30 7.41 5.42
CA ALA A 197 6.01 7.74 4.83
C ALA A 197 5.07 6.52 4.73
N MET A 198 5.63 5.35 4.46
CA MET A 198 4.88 4.10 4.32
C MET A 198 4.76 3.29 5.63
N GLY A 199 5.43 3.70 6.69
CA GLY A 199 5.44 2.99 7.98
C GLY A 199 6.09 1.61 7.91
N HIS A 200 7.15 1.44 7.12
CA HIS A 200 7.91 0.19 7.08
C HIS A 200 8.79 0.04 8.33
N SER A 201 8.93 -1.18 8.83
CA SER A 201 9.77 -1.47 10.00
C SER A 201 11.27 -1.30 9.71
N SER A 202 11.71 -1.51 8.47
CA SER A 202 13.11 -1.37 8.06
C SER A 202 13.24 -0.87 6.62
N ILE A 203 14.41 -0.34 6.26
CA ILE A 203 14.75 0.04 4.88
C ILE A 203 14.70 -1.19 3.96
N LYS A 204 15.15 -2.34 4.44
CA LYS A 204 15.13 -3.60 3.67
C LYS A 204 13.73 -3.97 3.15
N VAL A 205 12.68 -3.65 3.92
CA VAL A 205 11.29 -3.81 3.44
C VAL A 205 10.98 -2.83 2.32
N THR A 206 11.53 -1.62 2.35
CA THR A 206 11.35 -0.62 1.29
C THR A 206 12.08 -1.05 0.02
N GLU A 207 13.28 -1.60 0.14
CA GLU A 207 14.09 -2.08 -0.99
C GLU A 207 13.39 -3.15 -1.83
N THR A 208 12.48 -3.94 -1.25
CA THR A 208 11.69 -4.93 -2.03
C THR A 208 10.76 -4.29 -3.06
N TYR A 209 10.49 -2.99 -2.97
CA TYR A 209 9.70 -2.23 -3.93
C TYR A 209 10.57 -1.53 -4.98
N LEU A 210 11.89 -1.42 -4.72
CA LEU A 210 12.80 -0.64 -5.55
C LEU A 210 13.36 -1.52 -6.67
N LYS A 211 13.43 -0.96 -7.87
CA LYS A 211 14.08 -1.58 -9.02
C LYS A 211 15.51 -1.06 -9.13
N PRO A 212 16.45 -1.88 -9.66
CA PRO A 212 17.76 -1.37 -10.02
C PRO A 212 17.63 -0.18 -10.99
N PHE A 213 18.48 0.82 -10.81
CA PHE A 213 18.62 1.89 -11.80
C PHE A 213 19.18 1.32 -13.11
N ASN A 214 18.79 1.91 -14.22
CA ASN A 214 19.40 1.59 -15.50
C ASN A 214 20.83 2.16 -15.59
N ILE A 215 21.65 1.60 -16.47
CA ILE A 215 23.06 1.98 -16.67
C ILE A 215 23.17 3.47 -16.98
N LYS A 216 22.28 4.00 -17.84
CA LYS A 216 22.29 5.42 -18.22
C LYS A 216 22.20 6.34 -17.00
N LYS A 217 21.30 6.03 -16.04
CA LYS A 217 21.14 6.82 -14.82
C LYS A 217 22.38 6.74 -13.92
N LEU A 218 23.01 5.57 -13.84
CA LEU A 218 24.26 5.40 -13.09
C LEU A 218 25.39 6.25 -13.70
N ASP A 219 25.48 6.27 -15.03
CA ASP A 219 26.48 7.06 -15.76
C ASP A 219 26.26 8.58 -15.58
N GLU A 220 25.02 9.04 -15.71
CA GLU A 220 24.64 10.44 -15.47
C GLU A 220 24.97 10.87 -14.03
N THR A 221 24.68 10.01 -13.05
CA THR A 221 25.02 10.28 -11.66
C THR A 221 26.52 10.36 -11.45
N ASN A 222 27.30 9.44 -12.03
CA ASN A 222 28.75 9.45 -11.96
C ASN A 222 29.35 10.71 -12.57
N LEU A 223 28.86 11.14 -13.75
CA LEU A 223 29.28 12.39 -14.37
C LEU A 223 28.98 13.62 -13.49
N SER A 224 27.82 13.62 -12.82
CA SER A 224 27.44 14.70 -11.89
C SER A 224 28.38 14.77 -10.69
N ILE A 225 28.75 13.60 -10.11
CA ILE A 225 29.69 13.52 -8.99
C ILE A 225 31.07 14.04 -9.41
N ILE A 226 31.56 13.59 -10.57
CA ILE A 226 32.86 14.05 -11.12
C ILE A 226 32.84 15.56 -11.34
N GLY A 227 31.76 16.10 -11.93
CA GLY A 227 31.61 17.53 -12.17
C GLY A 227 31.58 18.34 -10.87
N TYR A 228 30.92 17.84 -9.84
CA TYR A 228 30.90 18.47 -8.53
C TYR A 228 32.32 18.51 -7.91
N ALA A 229 33.03 17.38 -7.92
CA ALA A 229 34.37 17.29 -7.37
C ALA A 229 35.35 18.24 -8.09
N LYS A 230 35.28 18.37 -9.43
CA LYS A 230 36.12 19.31 -10.19
C LYS A 230 35.85 20.76 -9.81
N ARG A 231 34.58 21.18 -9.73
CA ARG A 231 34.21 22.54 -9.31
C ARG A 231 34.67 22.88 -7.89
N SER A 232 34.67 21.92 -6.98
CA SER A 232 35.12 22.11 -5.60
C SER A 232 36.62 22.20 -5.48
N PHE A 233 37.39 21.89 -6.53
CA PHE A 233 38.85 22.02 -6.57
C PHE A 233 39.27 23.38 -7.16
N GLU A 234 38.45 24.03 -7.98
CA GLU A 234 38.73 25.29 -8.66
C GLU A 234 38.33 26.54 -7.80
N GLY A 235 37.75 26.38 -6.63
CA GLY A 235 37.39 27.43 -5.68
C GLY A 235 38.21 27.37 -4.38
#